data_683050b41a0bba50827b113bbb6e305d
#
_entry.id   683050b41a0bba50827b113bbb6e305d
#
_cell.length_a   1.000
_cell.length_b   1.000
_cell.length_c   1.000
_cell.angle_alpha   90.00
_cell.angle_beta   90.00
_cell.angle_gamma   90.00
#
_symmetry.space_group_name_H-M   'P 1'
#
loop_
_entity.id
_entity.type
_entity.pdbx_description
1 polymer ?
#
loop_
_entity_poly.entity_id
_entity_poly.type
_entity_poly.pdbx_seq_one_letter_code
_entity_poly.pdbx_strand_id
1 'polypeptide(L)'
;IYEDYLMRKDELDKVCDRLEEFLIDNMKKEFASSSSLPYHSIRGRVKDAEHLIEKIIRKRGKEHSHKYENISRDNYGMIIRDIIGVRLLTFKKEEWEQIFDFMDKTFKMDNSKDMSMAEDPIAYTRYGDRDIYKNKIYMEHSNRGYRSQHYIIRFQDVYCEIQVRTLAEEVYGEFDHRVKYPY
;
A
#
# COMPACT_ATOMS: atom_id res chain seq x y z
N ILE A 1 4.46 12.86 -18.49
CA ILE A 1 4.43 11.99 -17.29
C ILE A 1 5.54 10.94 -17.38
N TYR A 2 5.59 10.12 -18.45
CA TYR A 2 6.57 9.02 -18.57
C TYR A 2 8.03 9.48 -18.38
N GLU A 3 8.47 10.45 -19.15
CA GLU A 3 9.83 10.99 -19.08
C GLU A 3 10.13 11.64 -17.72
N ASP A 4 9.19 12.41 -17.19
CA ASP A 4 9.32 13.03 -15.86
C ASP A 4 9.44 11.97 -14.77
N TYR A 5 8.65 10.91 -14.87
CA TYR A 5 8.70 9.80 -13.94
C TYR A 5 10.06 9.08 -13.98
N LEU A 6 10.61 8.83 -15.18
CA LEU A 6 11.94 8.23 -15.33
C LEU A 6 13.04 9.10 -14.72
N MET A 7 12.97 10.43 -14.89
CA MET A 7 13.94 11.35 -14.27
C MET A 7 13.88 11.34 -12.74
N ARG A 8 12.69 11.10 -12.16
CA ARG A 8 12.46 11.06 -10.71
C ARG A 8 12.66 9.68 -10.09
N LYS A 9 12.88 8.66 -10.91
CA LYS A 9 12.88 7.26 -10.42
C LYS A 9 13.93 7.02 -9.34
N ASP A 10 15.15 7.50 -9.51
CA ASP A 10 16.23 7.35 -8.51
C ASP A 10 15.89 8.02 -7.17
N GLU A 11 15.18 9.15 -7.21
CA GLU A 11 14.70 9.82 -6.00
C GLU A 11 13.60 8.99 -5.31
N LEU A 12 12.65 8.48 -6.10
CA LEU A 12 11.57 7.63 -5.60
C LEU A 12 12.10 6.32 -5.00
N ASP A 13 13.11 5.70 -5.64
CA ASP A 13 13.76 4.50 -5.13
C ASP A 13 14.41 4.80 -3.76
N LYS A 14 15.10 5.92 -3.58
CA LYS A 14 15.66 6.34 -2.29
C LYS A 14 14.58 6.60 -1.22
N VAL A 15 13.45 7.17 -1.60
CA VAL A 15 12.32 7.36 -0.66
C VAL A 15 11.74 6.00 -0.27
N CYS A 16 11.62 5.08 -1.21
CA CYS A 16 11.16 3.71 -0.99
C CYS A 16 12.06 2.96 0.00
N ASP A 17 13.37 3.00 -0.22
CA ASP A 17 14.36 2.37 0.67
C ASP A 17 14.29 2.93 2.09
N ARG A 18 14.23 4.27 2.21
CA ARG A 18 14.09 4.93 3.54
C ARG A 18 12.79 4.56 4.24
N LEU A 19 11.68 4.41 3.49
CA LEU A 19 10.41 3.97 4.08
C LEU A 19 10.50 2.52 4.56
N GLU A 20 11.10 1.63 3.76
CA GLU A 20 11.31 0.23 4.14
C GLU A 20 12.16 0.14 5.42
N GLU A 21 13.30 0.81 5.48
CA GLU A 21 14.18 0.86 6.65
C GLU A 21 13.46 1.46 7.86
N PHE A 22 12.74 2.56 7.68
CA PHE A 22 11.97 3.21 8.74
C PHE A 22 10.94 2.25 9.37
N LEU A 23 10.18 1.52 8.53
CA LEU A 23 9.19 0.56 9.02
C LEU A 23 9.86 -0.59 9.77
N ILE A 24 10.93 -1.17 9.21
CA ILE A 24 11.67 -2.27 9.83
C ILE A 24 12.21 -1.86 11.21
N ASP A 25 12.87 -0.72 11.29
CA ASP A 25 13.53 -0.27 12.52
C ASP A 25 12.54 0.11 13.61
N ASN A 26 11.44 0.80 13.25
CA ASN A 26 10.44 1.20 14.23
C ASN A 26 9.60 0.01 14.70
N MET A 27 9.26 -0.94 13.82
CA MET A 27 8.58 -2.16 14.24
C MET A 27 9.47 -3.04 15.14
N LYS A 28 10.76 -3.18 14.85
CA LYS A 28 11.70 -3.87 15.75
C LYS A 28 11.77 -3.23 17.13
N LYS A 29 11.76 -1.90 17.22
CA LYS A 29 11.75 -1.15 18.49
C LYS A 29 10.44 -1.33 19.23
N GLU A 30 9.30 -1.19 18.55
CA GLU A 30 7.96 -1.32 19.14
C GLU A 30 7.74 -2.72 19.74
N PHE A 31 8.18 -3.75 19.02
CA PHE A 31 7.99 -5.15 19.42
C PHE A 31 9.22 -5.80 20.05
N ALA A 32 10.18 -5.00 20.55
CA ALA A 32 11.42 -5.52 21.14
C ALA A 32 11.19 -6.44 22.35
N SER A 33 10.11 -6.24 23.11
CA SER A 33 9.74 -7.06 24.27
C SER A 33 8.85 -8.26 23.92
N SER A 34 8.45 -8.40 22.67
CA SER A 34 7.60 -9.50 22.20
C SER A 34 8.44 -10.74 21.91
N SER A 35 7.83 -11.92 22.08
CA SER A 35 8.48 -13.21 21.75
C SER A 35 8.75 -13.38 20.25
N SER A 36 8.01 -12.67 19.40
CA SER A 36 8.18 -12.65 17.95
C SER A 36 7.69 -11.32 17.36
N LEU A 37 8.24 -10.96 16.22
CA LEU A 37 7.75 -9.82 15.45
C LEU A 37 6.42 -10.19 14.77
N PRO A 38 5.43 -9.26 14.68
CA PRO A 38 4.13 -9.51 14.06
C PRO A 38 4.20 -9.46 12.52
N TYR A 39 5.35 -9.68 11.94
CA TYR A 39 5.54 -9.72 10.50
C TYR A 39 6.65 -10.69 10.09
N HIS A 40 6.54 -11.23 8.90
CA HIS A 40 7.55 -12.08 8.25
C HIS A 40 8.58 -11.23 7.48
N SER A 41 8.09 -10.31 6.65
CA SER A 41 8.95 -9.47 5.82
C SER A 41 8.27 -8.15 5.47
N ILE A 42 9.11 -7.14 5.25
CA ILE A 42 8.71 -5.83 4.73
C ILE A 42 9.56 -5.60 3.48
N ARG A 43 8.93 -5.25 2.36
CA ARG A 43 9.60 -4.98 1.09
C ARG A 43 8.93 -3.84 0.33
N GLY A 44 9.73 -2.83 0.01
CA GLY A 44 9.32 -1.71 -0.82
C GLY A 44 9.59 -1.97 -2.31
N ARG A 45 8.81 -1.34 -3.15
CA ARG A 45 9.09 -1.23 -4.58
C ARG A 45 8.53 0.07 -5.13
N VAL A 46 9.24 0.65 -6.08
CA VAL A 46 8.73 1.72 -6.93
C VAL A 46 8.05 1.09 -8.14
N LYS A 47 6.88 1.61 -8.51
CA LYS A 47 6.11 1.12 -9.65
C LYS A 47 6.94 1.28 -10.92
N ASP A 48 6.87 0.30 -11.79
CA ASP A 48 7.46 0.40 -13.12
C ASP A 48 6.79 1.49 -13.95
N ALA A 49 7.58 2.20 -14.78
CA ALA A 49 7.09 3.33 -15.56
C ALA A 49 6.02 2.92 -16.59
N GLU A 50 6.17 1.75 -17.20
CA GLU A 50 5.22 1.20 -18.15
C GLU A 50 3.92 0.85 -17.47
N HIS A 51 3.97 0.17 -16.32
CA HIS A 51 2.80 -0.14 -15.50
C HIS A 51 2.10 1.10 -14.93
N LEU A 52 2.85 2.20 -14.70
CA LEU A 52 2.28 3.49 -14.34
C LEU A 52 1.39 4.04 -15.46
N ILE A 53 1.92 4.06 -16.69
CA ILE A 53 1.20 4.56 -17.87
C ILE A 53 0.00 3.66 -18.20
N GLU A 54 0.16 2.35 -18.16
CA GLU A 54 -0.95 1.40 -18.34
C GLU A 54 -2.07 1.65 -17.33
N LYS A 55 -1.72 1.88 -16.06
CA LYS A 55 -2.71 2.23 -15.03
C LYS A 55 -3.46 3.50 -15.37
N ILE A 56 -2.77 4.55 -15.83
CA ILE A 56 -3.39 5.82 -16.22
C ILE A 56 -4.37 5.60 -17.37
N ILE A 57 -3.93 4.93 -18.44
CA ILE A 57 -4.75 4.65 -19.64
C ILE A 57 -6.00 3.85 -19.23
N ARG A 58 -5.81 2.76 -18.51
CA ARG A 58 -6.90 1.90 -18.04
C ARG A 58 -7.90 2.62 -17.15
N LYS A 59 -7.45 3.54 -16.30
CA LYS A 59 -8.31 4.29 -15.38
C LYS A 59 -9.05 5.42 -16.07
N ARG A 60 -8.46 6.08 -17.07
CA ARG A 60 -9.15 7.09 -17.89
C ARG A 60 -10.35 6.53 -18.65
N GLY A 61 -10.29 5.26 -19.09
CA GLY A 61 -11.37 4.60 -19.83
C GLY A 61 -12.51 4.05 -18.98
N LYS A 62 -12.49 4.19 -17.64
CA LYS A 62 -13.54 3.66 -16.76
C LYS A 62 -14.48 4.76 -16.30
N GLU A 63 -15.78 4.49 -16.38
CA GLU A 63 -16.80 5.28 -15.72
C GLU A 63 -16.43 5.43 -14.22
N HIS A 64 -16.64 6.64 -13.67
CA HIS A 64 -16.34 7.00 -12.27
C HIS A 64 -14.86 7.24 -11.91
N SER A 65 -13.97 7.40 -12.89
CA SER A 65 -12.56 7.74 -12.64
C SER A 65 -12.22 9.21 -12.91
N HIS A 66 -13.10 10.14 -12.59
CA HIS A 66 -12.94 11.58 -12.87
C HIS A 66 -11.57 12.15 -12.43
N LYS A 67 -10.99 11.62 -11.36
CA LYS A 67 -9.65 12.04 -10.91
C LYS A 67 -8.53 11.80 -11.94
N TYR A 68 -8.73 10.86 -12.89
CA TYR A 68 -7.74 10.56 -13.93
C TYR A 68 -7.95 11.35 -15.22
N GLU A 69 -9.07 12.05 -15.39
CA GLU A 69 -9.38 12.84 -16.60
C GLU A 69 -8.36 13.97 -16.79
N ASN A 70 -8.03 14.66 -15.71
CA ASN A 70 -7.11 15.79 -15.70
C ASN A 70 -5.70 15.45 -15.17
N ILE A 71 -5.30 14.17 -15.24
CA ILE A 71 -3.97 13.76 -14.82
C ILE A 71 -2.92 14.32 -15.79
N SER A 72 -1.90 14.96 -15.22
CA SER A 72 -0.85 15.64 -15.95
C SER A 72 0.51 15.35 -15.32
N ARG A 73 1.56 15.88 -15.93
CA ARG A 73 2.92 15.85 -15.38
C ARG A 73 3.00 16.45 -13.97
N ASP A 74 2.23 17.52 -13.71
CA ASP A 74 2.36 18.27 -12.47
C ASP A 74 1.59 17.67 -11.29
N ASN A 75 0.66 16.74 -11.57
CA ASN A 75 -0.24 16.21 -10.53
C ASN A 75 -0.31 14.69 -10.42
N TYR A 76 0.34 13.92 -11.32
CA TYR A 76 0.22 12.47 -11.29
C TYR A 76 0.66 11.85 -9.95
N GLY A 77 1.68 12.41 -9.30
CA GLY A 77 2.16 11.96 -7.99
C GLY A 77 1.15 12.16 -6.86
N MET A 78 0.24 13.13 -7.02
CA MET A 78 -0.85 13.36 -6.07
C MET A 78 -2.06 12.46 -6.34
N ILE A 79 -2.27 12.05 -7.60
CA ILE A 79 -3.43 11.25 -8.02
C ILE A 79 -3.15 9.76 -7.83
N ILE A 80 -1.93 9.34 -8.16
CA ILE A 80 -1.53 7.92 -8.08
C ILE A 80 -0.88 7.67 -6.73
N ARG A 81 -1.60 7.01 -5.83
CA ARG A 81 -1.22 6.78 -4.44
C ARG A 81 -0.28 5.59 -4.21
N ASP A 82 -0.05 4.77 -5.23
CA ASP A 82 0.73 3.53 -5.19
C ASP A 82 1.97 3.58 -6.09
N ILE A 83 2.56 4.78 -6.26
CA ILE A 83 3.86 4.94 -6.95
C ILE A 83 4.93 4.20 -6.16
N ILE A 84 4.97 4.40 -4.85
CA ILE A 84 5.73 3.57 -3.93
C ILE A 84 4.76 2.62 -3.25
N GLY A 85 5.03 1.33 -3.36
CA GLY A 85 4.26 0.28 -2.70
C GLY A 85 5.15 -0.49 -1.73
N VAL A 86 4.70 -0.68 -0.49
CA VAL A 86 5.37 -1.53 0.49
C VAL A 86 4.49 -2.73 0.80
N ARG A 87 5.04 -3.93 0.72
CA ARG A 87 4.39 -5.17 1.16
C ARG A 87 4.89 -5.54 2.54
N LEU A 88 3.99 -5.57 3.50
CA LEU A 88 4.22 -6.05 4.84
C LEU A 88 3.51 -7.41 4.98
N LEU A 89 4.28 -8.47 5.04
CA LEU A 89 3.75 -9.83 5.07
C LEU A 89 3.75 -10.38 6.49
N THR A 90 2.66 -11.05 6.86
CA THR A 90 2.48 -11.70 8.16
C THR A 90 2.39 -13.21 7.99
N PHE A 91 2.61 -13.97 9.06
CA PHE A 91 2.30 -15.41 9.07
C PHE A 91 0.84 -15.67 9.39
N LYS A 92 0.30 -14.94 10.38
CA LYS A 92 -1.05 -15.14 10.90
C LYS A 92 -1.92 -13.93 10.60
N LYS A 93 -3.18 -14.19 10.36
CA LYS A 93 -4.14 -13.14 10.08
C LYS A 93 -4.41 -12.26 11.32
N GLU A 94 -4.35 -12.85 12.49
CA GLU A 94 -4.55 -12.18 13.78
C GLU A 94 -3.49 -11.11 14.10
N GLU A 95 -2.32 -11.17 13.46
CA GLU A 95 -1.25 -10.18 13.61
C GLU A 95 -1.64 -8.78 13.07
N TRP A 96 -2.74 -8.70 12.32
CA TRP A 96 -3.24 -7.45 11.75
C TRP A 96 -3.49 -6.35 12.79
N GLU A 97 -3.97 -6.70 13.97
CA GLU A 97 -4.33 -5.72 15.01
C GLU A 97 -3.10 -5.01 15.56
N GLN A 98 -2.03 -5.75 15.80
CA GLN A 98 -0.74 -5.18 16.23
C GLN A 98 -0.14 -4.24 15.18
N ILE A 99 -0.28 -4.62 13.90
CA ILE A 99 0.20 -3.79 12.79
C ILE A 99 -0.68 -2.55 12.65
N PHE A 100 -2.01 -2.69 12.76
CA PHE A 100 -2.92 -1.55 12.74
C PHE A 100 -2.59 -0.53 13.84
N ASP A 101 -2.42 -0.99 15.09
CA ASP A 101 -2.11 -0.13 16.22
C ASP A 101 -0.74 0.57 16.03
N PHE A 102 0.25 -0.14 15.47
CA PHE A 102 1.53 0.44 15.09
C PHE A 102 1.37 1.51 13.99
N MET A 103 0.61 1.23 12.94
CA MET A 103 0.37 2.16 11.83
C MET A 103 -0.38 3.41 12.29
N ASP A 104 -1.44 3.24 13.08
CA ASP A 104 -2.25 4.34 13.61
C ASP A 104 -1.43 5.24 14.55
N LYS A 105 -0.58 4.64 15.39
CA LYS A 105 0.33 5.36 16.29
C LYS A 105 1.40 6.13 15.51
N THR A 106 1.98 5.51 14.48
CA THR A 106 3.14 6.01 13.74
C THR A 106 2.75 7.08 12.72
N PHE A 107 1.68 6.83 11.98
CA PHE A 107 1.19 7.68 10.90
C PHE A 107 -0.15 8.33 11.27
N LYS A 108 -0.20 9.08 12.35
CA LYS A 108 -1.42 9.80 12.75
C LYS A 108 -1.92 10.66 11.60
N MET A 109 -3.24 10.73 11.44
CA MET A 109 -3.86 11.57 10.44
C MET A 109 -3.61 13.05 10.79
N ASP A 110 -2.60 13.62 10.18
CA ASP A 110 -2.18 15.01 10.38
C ASP A 110 -1.61 15.55 9.06
N ASN A 111 -2.46 16.23 8.30
CA ASN A 111 -2.11 16.75 6.97
C ASN A 111 -1.01 17.83 6.98
N SER A 112 -0.56 18.28 8.15
CA SER A 112 0.53 19.25 8.29
C SER A 112 1.92 18.59 8.37
N LYS A 113 2.00 17.26 8.46
CA LYS A 113 3.25 16.53 8.63
C LYS A 113 3.67 15.78 7.38
N ASP A 114 4.98 15.74 7.16
CA ASP A 114 5.61 15.00 6.06
C ASP A 114 5.49 13.48 6.20
N MET A 115 5.01 13.01 7.36
CA MET A 115 4.78 11.62 7.68
C MET A 115 3.43 11.48 8.37
N SER A 116 2.39 11.09 7.60
CA SER A 116 1.02 10.98 8.11
C SER A 116 0.19 9.97 7.33
N MET A 117 -0.87 9.46 7.95
CA MET A 117 -1.94 8.76 7.23
C MET A 117 -2.65 9.76 6.32
N ALA A 118 -2.79 9.43 5.05
CA ALA A 118 -3.41 10.31 4.06
C ALA A 118 -4.88 9.99 3.82
N GLU A 119 -5.29 8.75 4.06
CA GLU A 119 -6.66 8.25 3.88
C GLU A 119 -6.95 7.21 4.97
N ASP A 120 -8.22 7.03 5.33
CA ASP A 120 -8.62 5.94 6.24
C ASP A 120 -8.21 4.59 5.64
N PRO A 121 -7.68 3.66 6.45
CA PRO A 121 -7.27 2.36 5.95
C PRO A 121 -8.48 1.53 5.49
N ILE A 122 -8.25 0.73 4.43
CA ILE A 122 -9.26 -0.17 3.86
C ILE A 122 -8.78 -1.61 3.96
N ALA A 123 -9.65 -2.50 4.42
CA ALA A 123 -9.43 -3.94 4.39
C ALA A 123 -10.23 -4.59 3.26
N TYR A 124 -9.56 -5.02 2.22
CA TYR A 124 -10.17 -5.86 1.19
C TYR A 124 -10.36 -7.28 1.71
N THR A 125 -11.59 -7.77 1.62
CA THR A 125 -11.99 -9.09 2.12
C THR A 125 -12.76 -9.83 1.04
N ARG A 126 -12.92 -11.14 1.22
CA ARG A 126 -13.79 -11.94 0.38
C ARG A 126 -15.21 -11.94 0.97
N TYR A 127 -16.20 -12.00 0.12
CA TYR A 127 -17.58 -12.21 0.56
C TYR A 127 -17.69 -13.48 1.42
N GLY A 128 -18.31 -13.35 2.60
CA GLY A 128 -18.44 -14.42 3.59
C GLY A 128 -17.26 -14.57 4.57
N ASP A 129 -16.21 -13.76 4.45
CA ASP A 129 -15.17 -13.68 5.48
C ASP A 129 -15.75 -13.11 6.78
N ARG A 130 -15.25 -13.61 7.92
CA ARG A 130 -15.61 -13.03 9.22
C ARG A 130 -15.07 -11.62 9.34
N ASP A 131 -15.84 -10.72 9.92
CA ASP A 131 -15.33 -9.42 10.34
C ASP A 131 -14.38 -9.61 11.54
N ILE A 132 -13.10 -9.62 11.23
CA ILE A 132 -12.04 -9.65 12.25
C ILE A 132 -11.58 -8.26 12.63
N TYR A 133 -11.91 -7.25 11.83
CA TYR A 133 -11.41 -5.88 11.97
C TYR A 133 -12.20 -5.04 13.00
N LYS A 134 -13.33 -5.59 13.50
CA LYS A 134 -14.08 -5.05 14.66
C LYS A 134 -14.39 -3.54 14.52
N ASN A 135 -14.75 -3.10 13.34
CA ASN A 135 -14.98 -1.68 13.00
C ASN A 135 -13.77 -0.75 13.14
N LYS A 136 -12.54 -1.27 13.32
CA LYS A 136 -11.32 -0.44 13.32
C LYS A 136 -10.90 -0.06 11.89
N ILE A 137 -11.15 -0.93 10.90
CA ILE A 137 -10.82 -0.71 9.50
C ILE A 137 -12.08 -0.93 8.66
N TYR A 138 -12.35 -0.02 7.74
CA TYR A 138 -13.45 -0.19 6.78
C TYR A 138 -13.21 -1.41 5.90
N MET A 139 -14.21 -2.28 5.79
CA MET A 139 -14.13 -3.47 4.93
C MET A 139 -14.77 -3.23 3.57
N GLU A 140 -14.04 -3.56 2.52
CA GLU A 140 -14.54 -3.61 1.15
C GLU A 140 -14.46 -5.04 0.60
N HIS A 141 -15.55 -5.52 0.02
CA HIS A 141 -15.57 -6.88 -0.53
C HIS A 141 -15.00 -6.93 -1.94
N SER A 142 -13.97 -7.74 -2.10
CA SER A 142 -13.41 -8.07 -3.40
C SER A 142 -14.16 -9.23 -4.05
N ASN A 143 -14.73 -8.99 -5.22
CA ASN A 143 -15.41 -10.01 -6.01
C ASN A 143 -14.47 -11.13 -6.52
N ARG A 144 -13.16 -10.94 -6.39
CA ARG A 144 -12.11 -11.85 -6.88
C ARG A 144 -11.38 -12.60 -5.78
N GLY A 145 -11.84 -12.48 -4.54
CA GLY A 145 -11.21 -13.15 -3.39
C GLY A 145 -9.90 -12.53 -2.93
N TYR A 146 -9.55 -11.33 -3.43
CA TYR A 146 -8.39 -10.58 -2.97
C TYR A 146 -8.54 -10.17 -1.51
N ARG A 147 -7.49 -10.35 -0.73
CA ARG A 147 -7.43 -9.95 0.68
C ARG A 147 -6.16 -9.18 0.94
N SER A 148 -6.30 -8.00 1.51
CA SER A 148 -5.19 -7.15 1.93
C SER A 148 -5.71 -5.96 2.71
N GLN A 149 -4.96 -5.47 3.68
CA GLN A 149 -5.21 -4.15 4.24
C GLN A 149 -4.35 -3.14 3.48
N HIS A 150 -4.94 -2.00 3.15
CA HIS A 150 -4.27 -0.91 2.44
C HIS A 150 -4.22 0.32 3.32
N TYR A 151 -3.03 0.84 3.52
CA TYR A 151 -2.77 2.10 4.20
C TYR A 151 -2.14 3.05 3.19
N ILE A 152 -2.78 4.18 2.96
CA ILE A 152 -2.21 5.25 2.14
C ILE A 152 -1.59 6.28 3.09
N ILE A 153 -0.28 6.42 2.99
CA ILE A 153 0.49 7.36 3.81
C ILE A 153 1.16 8.42 2.94
N ARG A 154 1.47 9.55 3.54
CA ARG A 154 2.41 10.52 3.02
C ARG A 154 3.74 10.33 3.75
N PHE A 155 4.81 10.18 3.00
CA PHE A 155 6.16 10.03 3.51
C PHE A 155 7.13 10.84 2.65
N GLN A 156 7.81 11.83 3.25
CA GLN A 156 8.72 12.75 2.54
C GLN A 156 8.08 13.34 1.26
N ASP A 157 6.88 13.89 1.39
CA ASP A 157 6.08 14.48 0.32
C ASP A 157 5.62 13.54 -0.80
N VAL A 158 5.85 12.23 -0.67
CA VAL A 158 5.38 11.21 -1.60
C VAL A 158 4.25 10.39 -0.98
N TYR A 159 3.22 10.08 -1.77
CA TYR A 159 2.20 9.12 -1.36
C TYR A 159 2.69 7.70 -1.58
N CYS A 160 2.56 6.89 -0.53
CA CYS A 160 2.96 5.50 -0.53
C CYS A 160 1.79 4.62 -0.10
N GLU A 161 1.66 3.45 -0.71
CA GLU A 161 0.69 2.44 -0.31
C GLU A 161 1.39 1.32 0.45
N ILE A 162 0.97 1.07 1.70
CA ILE A 162 1.43 -0.09 2.47
C ILE A 162 0.34 -1.15 2.44
N GLN A 163 0.66 -2.31 1.88
CA GLN A 163 -0.22 -3.47 1.78
C GLN A 163 0.15 -4.50 2.83
N VAL A 164 -0.76 -4.77 3.75
CA VAL A 164 -0.59 -5.77 4.81
C VAL A 164 -1.41 -7.00 4.45
N ARG A 165 -0.76 -8.15 4.36
CA ARG A 165 -1.39 -9.44 4.05
C ARG A 165 -0.58 -10.61 4.60
N THR A 166 -1.20 -11.76 4.72
CA THR A 166 -0.49 -12.98 5.06
C THR A 166 0.33 -13.50 3.87
N LEU A 167 1.35 -14.31 4.12
CA LEU A 167 2.11 -15.00 3.07
C LEU A 167 1.20 -15.80 2.12
N ALA A 168 0.16 -16.45 2.65
CA ALA A 168 -0.79 -17.20 1.83
C ALA A 168 -1.61 -16.28 0.91
N GLU A 169 -2.03 -15.13 1.41
CA GLU A 169 -2.76 -14.12 0.63
C GLU A 169 -1.85 -13.47 -0.43
N GLU A 170 -0.55 -13.32 -0.14
CA GLU A 170 0.44 -12.85 -1.12
C GLU A 170 0.59 -13.83 -2.27
N VAL A 171 0.81 -15.12 -1.97
CA VAL A 171 0.92 -16.17 -2.99
C VAL A 171 -0.33 -16.23 -3.86
N TYR A 172 -1.51 -16.16 -3.24
CA TYR A 172 -2.77 -16.12 -3.97
C TYR A 172 -2.87 -14.89 -4.88
N GLY A 173 -2.52 -13.72 -4.36
CA GLY A 173 -2.55 -12.45 -5.12
C GLY A 173 -1.61 -12.45 -6.33
N GLU A 174 -0.39 -12.96 -6.16
CA GLU A 174 0.59 -13.08 -7.26
C GLU A 174 0.13 -14.09 -8.32
N PHE A 175 -0.42 -15.22 -7.89
CA PHE A 175 -0.98 -16.20 -8.81
C PHE A 175 -2.18 -15.64 -9.60
N ASP A 176 -3.13 -15.00 -8.91
CA ASP A 176 -4.30 -14.38 -9.52
C ASP A 176 -3.90 -13.29 -10.53
N HIS A 177 -2.88 -12.49 -10.21
CA HIS A 177 -2.37 -11.46 -11.10
C HIS A 177 -1.78 -12.06 -12.39
N ARG A 178 -0.95 -13.10 -12.28
CA ARG A 178 -0.33 -13.76 -13.45
C ARG A 178 -1.33 -14.50 -14.33
N VAL A 179 -2.36 -15.09 -13.75
CA VAL A 179 -3.40 -15.81 -14.50
C VAL A 179 -4.36 -14.86 -15.20
N LYS A 180 -4.70 -13.73 -14.58
CA LYS A 180 -5.70 -12.79 -15.10
C LYS A 180 -5.12 -11.69 -15.98
N TYR A 181 -3.83 -11.44 -15.86
CA TYR A 181 -3.11 -10.45 -16.66
C TYR A 181 -1.86 -11.11 -17.29
N PRO A 182 -2.06 -12.10 -18.17
CA PRO A 182 -0.94 -12.73 -18.89
C PRO A 182 -0.47 -11.82 -20.04
N TYR A 183 -0.08 -10.56 -19.73
CA TYR A 183 0.32 -9.48 -20.66
C TYR A 183 -0.81 -8.63 -21.22
#